data_083d0799d36ee8248d4e0553c3aee6ec
#
_entry.id   083d0799d36ee8248d4e0553c3aee6ec
#
_cell.length_a   1.000
_cell.length_b   1.000
_cell.length_c   1.000
_cell.angle_alpha   90.00
_cell.angle_beta   90.00
_cell.angle_gamma   90.00
#
_symmetry.space_group_name_H-M   'P 1'
#
loop_
_entity.id
_entity.type
_entity.pdbx_description
1 polymer ?
#
loop_
_entity_poly.entity_id
_entity_poly.type
_entity_poly.pdbx_seq_one_letter_code
_entity_poly.pdbx_strand_id
1 'polypeptide(L)'
;LYSSAASDVYKRQALGSCRYKMADPDVDDTDYKRILEIFKKYDVRYFFYNGGNDSMDTCNKISKYMQKVGYDCRVMGVPKTIDNDLFGTDHCPGFASAAKYIATSCMEVYQDARVYDTGMVCIMEIMGRHAGWLAGAAALATAYGAGPDLVYLPEVDFDMDKFLADVDRIYKEKGNCMVAVSEGIH
;
A
#
# COMPACT_ATOMS: atom_id res chain seq x y z
N LEU A 1 -15.11 -4.99 25.75
CA LEU A 1 -13.92 -5.84 25.69
C LEU A 1 -14.09 -6.84 24.55
N TYR A 2 -13.45 -6.59 23.44
CA TYR A 2 -13.48 -7.54 22.32
C TYR A 2 -12.56 -8.71 22.63
N SER A 3 -12.98 -9.90 22.22
CA SER A 3 -12.31 -11.16 22.48
C SER A 3 -10.87 -11.16 21.97
N SER A 4 -9.93 -11.59 22.80
CA SER A 4 -8.52 -11.76 22.45
C SER A 4 -8.30 -12.64 21.21
N ALA A 5 -9.17 -13.63 20.98
CA ALA A 5 -9.09 -14.50 19.80
C ALA A 5 -9.29 -13.75 18.47
N ALA A 6 -10.20 -12.77 18.43
CA ALA A 6 -10.39 -11.93 17.24
C ALA A 6 -9.18 -11.02 16.98
N SER A 7 -8.49 -10.57 18.04
CA SER A 7 -7.28 -9.74 17.90
C SER A 7 -6.09 -10.53 17.37
N ASP A 8 -6.00 -11.81 17.62
CA ASP A 8 -4.91 -12.66 17.14
C ASP A 8 -5.01 -12.95 15.64
N VAL A 9 -6.23 -13.07 15.12
CA VAL A 9 -6.48 -13.32 13.69
C VAL A 9 -6.49 -12.02 12.88
N TYR A 10 -7.05 -10.93 13.45
CA TYR A 10 -7.20 -9.64 12.78
C TYR A 10 -6.65 -8.50 13.65
N LYS A 11 -5.35 -8.45 13.81
CA LYS A 11 -4.64 -7.57 14.77
C LYS A 11 -5.11 -6.12 14.84
N ARG A 12 -5.38 -5.49 13.70
CA ARG A 12 -5.89 -4.11 13.67
C ARG A 12 -7.37 -3.97 14.04
N GLN A 13 -8.14 -5.05 13.97
CA GLN A 13 -9.59 -5.03 14.24
C GLN A 13 -9.92 -5.08 15.73
N ALA A 14 -8.97 -5.42 16.59
CA ALA A 14 -9.15 -5.35 18.04
C ALA A 14 -9.52 -3.94 18.51
N LEU A 15 -9.00 -2.91 17.83
CA LEU A 15 -9.25 -1.50 18.14
C LEU A 15 -10.27 -0.86 17.19
N GLY A 16 -10.76 -1.60 16.21
CA GLY A 16 -11.58 -1.10 15.13
C GLY A 16 -10.78 -0.39 14.04
N SER A 17 -11.45 -0.12 12.92
CA SER A 17 -10.85 0.62 11.81
C SER A 17 -11.98 1.26 10.99
N CYS A 18 -11.74 2.48 10.53
CA CYS A 18 -12.64 3.17 9.63
C CYS A 18 -11.86 3.98 8.59
N ARG A 19 -12.54 4.35 7.51
CA ARG A 19 -12.05 5.34 6.56
C ARG A 19 -12.78 6.65 6.84
N TYR A 20 -12.07 7.59 7.44
CA TYR A 20 -12.60 8.92 7.73
C TYR A 20 -11.50 9.95 7.44
N LYS A 21 -11.81 10.96 6.67
CA LYS A 21 -10.89 12.04 6.33
C LYS A 21 -11.31 13.30 7.09
N MET A 22 -10.50 13.71 8.04
CA MET A 22 -10.70 14.98 8.75
C MET A 22 -10.42 16.15 7.84
N ALA A 23 -11.22 17.19 7.95
CA ALA A 23 -10.99 18.47 7.27
C ALA A 23 -9.69 19.12 7.74
N ASP A 24 -9.23 20.13 7.03
CA ASP A 24 -8.17 20.99 7.53
C ASP A 24 -8.69 21.78 8.74
N PRO A 25 -7.97 21.85 9.87
CA PRO A 25 -8.44 22.52 11.08
C PRO A 25 -8.64 24.04 10.92
N ASP A 26 -8.05 24.65 9.91
CA ASP A 26 -8.26 26.07 9.61
C ASP A 26 -9.53 26.31 8.75
N VAL A 27 -10.11 25.24 8.16
CA VAL A 27 -11.38 25.28 7.41
C VAL A 27 -12.54 24.83 8.29
N ASP A 28 -12.39 23.68 8.98
CA ASP A 28 -13.37 23.12 9.91
C ASP A 28 -12.68 22.42 11.06
N ASP A 29 -12.81 22.97 12.26
CA ASP A 29 -12.19 22.46 13.47
C ASP A 29 -13.17 21.65 14.37
N THR A 30 -14.35 21.32 13.87
CA THR A 30 -15.41 20.63 14.64
C THR A 30 -14.91 19.30 15.22
N ASP A 31 -14.28 18.47 14.39
CA ASP A 31 -13.73 17.17 14.82
C ASP A 31 -12.62 17.35 15.86
N TYR A 32 -11.75 18.33 15.66
CA TYR A 32 -10.63 18.61 16.58
C TYR A 32 -11.11 19.09 17.94
N LYS A 33 -12.16 19.93 17.97
CA LYS A 33 -12.81 20.36 19.22
C LYS A 33 -13.38 19.15 19.96
N ARG A 34 -14.04 18.24 19.22
CA ARG A 34 -14.59 17.03 19.81
C ARG A 34 -13.52 16.10 20.35
N ILE A 35 -12.41 15.93 19.64
CA ILE A 35 -11.25 15.16 20.11
C ILE A 35 -10.66 15.81 21.38
N LEU A 36 -10.51 17.12 21.40
CA LEU A 36 -10.01 17.86 22.56
C LEU A 36 -10.90 17.69 23.80
N GLU A 37 -12.23 17.76 23.64
CA GLU A 37 -13.19 17.49 24.71
C GLU A 37 -12.98 16.09 25.31
N ILE A 38 -12.86 15.08 24.44
CA ILE A 38 -12.62 13.69 24.83
C ILE A 38 -11.27 13.56 25.56
N PHE A 39 -10.22 14.16 25.02
CA PHE A 39 -8.90 14.13 25.61
C PHE A 39 -8.88 14.79 27.00
N LYS A 40 -9.56 15.91 27.17
CA LYS A 40 -9.73 16.57 28.48
C LYS A 40 -10.53 15.72 29.44
N LYS A 41 -11.65 15.12 28.98
CA LYS A 41 -12.52 14.28 29.82
C LYS A 41 -11.80 13.08 30.42
N TYR A 42 -10.92 12.45 29.65
CA TYR A 42 -10.21 11.24 30.05
C TYR A 42 -8.74 11.49 30.43
N ASP A 43 -8.31 12.74 30.48
CA ASP A 43 -6.92 13.16 30.75
C ASP A 43 -5.90 12.47 29.83
N VAL A 44 -6.20 12.39 28.54
CA VAL A 44 -5.33 11.74 27.55
C VAL A 44 -4.11 12.61 27.32
N ARG A 45 -2.92 12.08 27.66
CA ARG A 45 -1.63 12.75 27.51
C ARG A 45 -0.77 12.14 26.41
N TYR A 46 -1.08 10.90 26.00
CA TYR A 46 -0.40 10.18 24.94
C TYR A 46 -1.44 9.59 23.99
N PHE A 47 -1.35 9.95 22.73
CA PHE A 47 -2.25 9.46 21.69
C PHE A 47 -1.45 8.83 20.59
N PHE A 48 -1.65 7.51 20.37
CA PHE A 48 -1.02 6.76 19.30
C PHE A 48 -2.03 6.50 18.20
N TYR A 49 -1.70 6.91 16.98
CA TYR A 49 -2.59 6.75 15.83
C TYR A 49 -1.97 5.84 14.78
N ASN A 50 -2.53 4.63 14.65
CA ASN A 50 -2.03 3.63 13.71
C ASN A 50 -2.74 3.73 12.37
N GLY A 51 -1.97 3.78 11.28
CA GLY A 51 -2.54 3.81 9.93
C GLY A 51 -1.54 4.10 8.82
N GLY A 52 -2.07 4.30 7.62
CA GLY A 52 -1.30 4.65 6.42
C GLY A 52 -1.01 6.15 6.31
N ASN A 53 -0.64 6.59 5.11
CA ASN A 53 -0.23 7.97 4.82
C ASN A 53 -1.28 9.01 5.26
N ASP A 54 -2.57 8.80 4.94
CA ASP A 54 -3.66 9.69 5.37
C ASP A 54 -3.79 9.76 6.90
N SER A 55 -3.53 8.65 7.59
CA SER A 55 -3.54 8.62 9.05
C SER A 55 -2.38 9.39 9.65
N MET A 56 -1.21 9.38 9.00
CA MET A 56 -0.05 10.17 9.43
C MET A 56 -0.28 11.66 9.23
N ASP A 57 -0.93 12.06 8.12
CA ASP A 57 -1.37 13.45 7.92
C ASP A 57 -2.37 13.89 9.01
N THR A 58 -3.37 13.05 9.29
CA THR A 58 -4.33 13.30 10.37
C THR A 58 -3.64 13.43 11.72
N CYS A 59 -2.69 12.56 12.03
CA CYS A 59 -1.88 12.61 13.24
C CYS A 59 -1.12 13.94 13.37
N ASN A 60 -0.50 14.40 12.29
CA ASN A 60 0.18 15.69 12.22
C ASN A 60 -0.77 16.87 12.46
N LYS A 61 -1.95 16.86 11.84
CA LYS A 61 -3.00 17.88 12.02
C LYS A 61 -3.48 17.93 13.47
N ILE A 62 -3.78 16.78 14.08
CA ILE A 62 -4.17 16.70 15.50
C ILE A 62 -3.05 17.24 16.39
N SER A 63 -1.79 16.86 16.16
CA SER A 63 -0.65 17.33 16.91
C SER A 63 -0.53 18.85 16.89
N LYS A 64 -0.59 19.45 15.68
CA LYS A 64 -0.55 20.90 15.50
C LYS A 64 -1.70 21.60 16.20
N TYR A 65 -2.92 21.05 16.10
CA TYR A 65 -4.09 21.61 16.77
C TYR A 65 -3.94 21.59 18.29
N MET A 66 -3.49 20.48 18.89
CA MET A 66 -3.26 20.39 20.34
C MET A 66 -2.24 21.41 20.81
N GLN A 67 -1.17 21.64 20.05
CA GLN A 67 -0.18 22.69 20.33
C GLN A 67 -0.80 24.08 20.24
N LYS A 68 -1.61 24.37 19.19
CA LYS A 68 -2.29 25.66 18.99
C LYS A 68 -3.24 26.01 20.15
N VAL A 69 -3.92 25.01 20.72
CA VAL A 69 -4.85 25.22 21.85
C VAL A 69 -4.19 25.04 23.22
N GLY A 70 -2.89 24.81 23.28
CA GLY A 70 -2.13 24.69 24.54
C GLY A 70 -2.47 23.44 25.36
N TYR A 71 -2.98 22.38 24.74
CA TYR A 71 -3.24 21.12 25.42
C TYR A 71 -2.01 20.20 25.37
N ASP A 72 -1.45 19.87 26.53
CA ASP A 72 -0.27 19.00 26.65
C ASP A 72 -0.63 17.53 26.36
N CYS A 73 -0.50 17.15 25.10
CA CYS A 73 -0.70 15.78 24.62
C CYS A 73 0.40 15.41 23.62
N ARG A 74 1.00 14.26 23.80
CA ARG A 74 1.96 13.68 22.85
C ARG A 74 1.20 12.85 21.81
N VAL A 75 1.14 13.37 20.57
CA VAL A 75 0.49 12.70 19.44
C VAL A 75 1.54 11.99 18.61
N MET A 76 1.46 10.68 18.51
CA MET A 76 2.44 9.84 17.83
C MET A 76 1.79 8.99 16.74
N GLY A 77 2.29 9.09 15.52
CA GLY A 77 1.92 8.21 14.42
C GLY A 77 2.61 6.85 14.54
N VAL A 78 1.85 5.79 14.28
CA VAL A 78 2.36 4.43 14.14
C VAL A 78 2.09 3.99 12.70
N PRO A 79 3.01 4.27 11.77
CA PRO A 79 2.76 4.09 10.35
C PRO A 79 2.74 2.61 9.96
N LYS A 80 1.85 2.26 9.03
CA LYS A 80 1.78 0.96 8.37
C LYS A 80 1.40 1.14 6.91
N THR A 81 2.14 0.51 6.02
CA THR A 81 1.80 0.36 4.59
C THR A 81 2.55 -0.83 4.02
N ILE A 82 1.95 -1.53 3.07
CA ILE A 82 2.65 -2.58 2.32
C ILE A 82 3.34 -2.02 1.07
N ASP A 83 3.05 -0.78 0.70
CA ASP A 83 3.63 -0.13 -0.49
C ASP A 83 5.12 0.16 -0.34
N ASN A 84 5.63 0.08 0.89
CA ASN A 84 7.03 0.33 1.25
C ASN A 84 7.51 1.74 0.90
N ASP A 85 6.61 2.73 1.00
CA ASP A 85 6.80 4.11 0.59
C ASP A 85 7.06 5.10 1.74
N LEU A 86 7.40 4.60 2.93
CA LEU A 86 7.75 5.44 4.07
C LEU A 86 9.21 5.89 4.02
N PHE A 87 9.41 7.20 4.01
CA PHE A 87 10.75 7.79 4.01
C PHE A 87 11.59 7.32 5.21
N GLY A 88 12.82 6.92 4.96
CA GLY A 88 13.76 6.46 6.00
C GLY A 88 13.44 5.08 6.58
N THR A 89 12.59 4.30 5.92
CA THR A 89 12.23 2.94 6.33
C THR A 89 12.61 1.95 5.21
N ASP A 90 13.45 0.96 5.52
CA ASP A 90 13.87 -0.05 4.54
C ASP A 90 12.73 -1.03 4.21
N HIS A 91 12.05 -1.51 5.25
CA HIS A 91 10.96 -2.48 5.12
C HIS A 91 9.76 -2.08 5.99
N CYS A 92 8.69 -1.67 5.33
CA CYS A 92 7.43 -1.35 5.99
C CYS A 92 6.72 -2.63 6.48
N PRO A 93 5.91 -2.54 7.55
CA PRO A 93 5.16 -3.68 8.07
C PRO A 93 4.25 -4.31 7.01
N GLY A 94 4.44 -5.61 6.74
CA GLY A 94 3.66 -6.36 5.76
C GLY A 94 4.22 -6.34 4.34
N PHE A 95 5.20 -5.49 4.00
CA PHE A 95 5.80 -5.42 2.66
C PHE A 95 6.42 -6.77 2.25
N ALA A 96 7.26 -7.36 3.08
CA ALA A 96 7.92 -8.63 2.74
C ALA A 96 6.92 -9.77 2.52
N SER A 97 5.85 -9.83 3.29
CA SER A 97 4.77 -10.81 3.10
C SER A 97 4.01 -10.56 1.80
N ALA A 98 3.72 -9.31 1.46
CA ALA A 98 3.08 -8.92 0.20
C ALA A 98 3.98 -9.22 -1.00
N ALA A 99 5.27 -8.91 -0.92
CA ALA A 99 6.26 -9.21 -1.96
C ALA A 99 6.36 -10.73 -2.22
N LYS A 100 6.39 -11.53 -1.16
CA LYS A 100 6.36 -13.00 -1.29
C LYS A 100 5.08 -13.49 -1.94
N TYR A 101 3.93 -12.95 -1.55
CA TYR A 101 2.65 -13.30 -2.14
C TYR A 101 2.62 -12.97 -3.63
N ILE A 102 3.07 -11.78 -4.03
CA ILE A 102 3.12 -11.34 -5.43
C ILE A 102 4.03 -12.24 -6.25
N ALA A 103 5.25 -12.52 -5.77
CA ALA A 103 6.17 -13.41 -6.47
C ALA A 103 5.59 -14.81 -6.64
N THR A 104 4.94 -15.36 -5.61
CA THR A 104 4.30 -16.69 -5.65
C THR A 104 3.13 -16.69 -6.64
N SER A 105 2.23 -15.70 -6.56
CA SER A 105 1.09 -15.58 -7.49
C SER A 105 1.56 -15.37 -8.93
N CYS A 106 2.66 -14.62 -9.13
CA CYS A 106 3.27 -14.45 -10.44
C CYS A 106 3.71 -15.82 -11.03
N MET A 107 4.35 -16.67 -10.22
CA MET A 107 4.75 -18.01 -10.65
C MET A 107 3.54 -18.90 -11.00
N GLU A 108 2.47 -18.84 -10.21
CA GLU A 108 1.24 -19.60 -10.46
C GLU A 108 0.57 -19.14 -11.76
N VAL A 109 0.36 -17.83 -11.94
CA VAL A 109 -0.23 -17.26 -13.14
C VAL A 109 0.64 -17.50 -14.38
N TYR A 110 1.97 -17.47 -14.23
CA TYR A 110 2.90 -17.80 -15.31
C TYR A 110 2.69 -19.21 -15.83
N GLN A 111 2.48 -20.19 -14.96
CA GLN A 111 2.22 -21.56 -15.38
C GLN A 111 0.87 -21.70 -16.07
N ASP A 112 -0.17 -21.05 -15.51
CA ASP A 112 -1.52 -21.06 -16.10
C ASP A 112 -1.57 -20.41 -17.50
N ALA A 113 -0.87 -19.29 -17.67
CA ALA A 113 -0.82 -18.57 -18.95
C ALA A 113 -0.17 -19.37 -20.10
N ARG A 114 0.50 -20.47 -19.82
CA ARG A 114 1.23 -21.31 -20.78
C ARG A 114 0.58 -22.64 -21.09
N VAL A 115 -0.58 -22.92 -20.50
CA VAL A 115 -1.27 -24.20 -20.66
C VAL A 115 -1.91 -24.34 -22.04
N TYR A 116 -2.31 -23.23 -22.65
CA TYR A 116 -3.08 -23.23 -23.89
C TYR A 116 -2.21 -22.97 -25.12
N ASP A 117 -2.47 -23.73 -26.20
CA ASP A 117 -1.80 -23.56 -27.49
C ASP A 117 -2.18 -22.26 -28.23
N THR A 118 -3.28 -21.63 -27.82
CA THR A 118 -3.79 -20.38 -28.42
C THR A 118 -3.02 -19.13 -27.98
N GLY A 119 -2.11 -19.25 -27.04
CA GLY A 119 -1.38 -18.12 -26.46
C GLY A 119 -2.21 -17.23 -25.55
N MET A 120 -1.55 -16.50 -24.67
CA MET A 120 -2.21 -15.60 -23.71
C MET A 120 -1.33 -14.38 -23.44
N VAL A 121 -1.95 -13.21 -23.34
CA VAL A 121 -1.36 -12.04 -22.71
C VAL A 121 -1.99 -11.87 -21.33
N CYS A 122 -1.18 -11.98 -20.28
CA CYS A 122 -1.64 -11.83 -18.91
C CYS A 122 -1.05 -10.57 -18.30
N ILE A 123 -1.89 -9.69 -17.77
CA ILE A 123 -1.49 -8.44 -17.12
C ILE A 123 -1.89 -8.53 -15.66
N MET A 124 -0.90 -8.48 -14.76
CA MET A 124 -1.07 -8.42 -13.32
C MET A 124 -0.96 -6.96 -12.85
N GLU A 125 -2.08 -6.35 -12.48
CA GLU A 125 -2.08 -5.04 -11.82
C GLU A 125 -1.73 -5.23 -10.34
N ILE A 126 -0.75 -4.47 -9.87
CA ILE A 126 -0.16 -4.60 -8.54
C ILE A 126 -0.24 -3.27 -7.82
N MET A 127 -0.60 -3.31 -6.54
CA MET A 127 -0.64 -2.14 -5.66
C MET A 127 0.70 -1.41 -5.59
N GLY A 128 0.65 -0.11 -5.32
CA GLY A 128 1.81 0.76 -5.18
C GLY A 128 1.67 2.00 -6.05
N ARG A 129 0.80 2.95 -5.66
CA ARG A 129 0.47 4.14 -6.45
C ARG A 129 1.66 5.05 -6.71
N HIS A 130 2.53 5.22 -5.72
CA HIS A 130 3.65 6.15 -5.75
C HIS A 130 5.01 5.48 -5.59
N ALA A 131 5.03 4.16 -5.42
CA ALA A 131 6.24 3.38 -5.25
C ALA A 131 6.08 1.99 -5.87
N GLY A 132 7.01 1.61 -6.72
CA GLY A 132 6.98 0.37 -7.50
C GLY A 132 7.54 -0.85 -6.78
N TRP A 133 7.76 -0.81 -5.47
CA TRP A 133 8.36 -1.92 -4.72
C TRP A 133 7.59 -3.24 -4.85
N LEU A 134 6.26 -3.18 -4.78
CA LEU A 134 5.42 -4.36 -4.91
C LEU A 134 5.39 -4.89 -6.35
N ALA A 135 5.27 -4.00 -7.35
CA ALA A 135 5.33 -4.41 -8.75
C ALA A 135 6.71 -4.99 -9.10
N GLY A 136 7.78 -4.38 -8.60
CA GLY A 136 9.14 -4.88 -8.74
C GLY A 136 9.35 -6.25 -8.09
N ALA A 137 8.62 -6.57 -7.01
CA ALA A 137 8.69 -7.87 -6.34
C ALA A 137 8.24 -9.03 -7.25
N ALA A 138 7.41 -8.77 -8.27
CA ALA A 138 7.04 -9.81 -9.26
C ALA A 138 8.27 -10.35 -10.00
N ALA A 139 9.30 -9.51 -10.20
CA ALA A 139 10.54 -9.92 -10.86
C ALA A 139 11.32 -10.99 -10.07
N LEU A 140 11.09 -11.14 -8.76
CA LEU A 140 11.72 -12.20 -7.96
C LEU A 140 11.37 -13.61 -8.47
N ALA A 141 10.19 -13.77 -9.08
CA ALA A 141 9.77 -15.02 -9.68
C ALA A 141 10.68 -15.47 -10.85
N THR A 142 11.42 -14.54 -11.45
CA THR A 142 12.40 -14.83 -12.53
C THR A 142 13.52 -15.75 -12.06
N ALA A 143 13.91 -15.65 -10.78
CA ALA A 143 14.93 -16.54 -10.21
C ALA A 143 14.51 -18.03 -10.23
N TYR A 144 13.21 -18.29 -10.35
CA TYR A 144 12.62 -19.63 -10.46
C TYR A 144 12.17 -19.97 -11.89
N GLY A 145 12.53 -19.15 -12.88
CA GLY A 145 12.17 -19.35 -14.29
C GLY A 145 10.69 -19.08 -14.62
N ALA A 146 9.96 -18.40 -13.75
CA ALA A 146 8.53 -18.15 -13.89
C ALA A 146 8.16 -16.67 -13.59
N GLY A 147 9.02 -15.74 -13.97
CA GLY A 147 8.81 -14.31 -13.77
C GLY A 147 8.08 -13.64 -14.92
N PRO A 148 7.66 -12.37 -14.74
CA PRO A 148 7.05 -11.58 -15.79
C PRO A 148 8.06 -11.27 -16.89
N ASP A 149 7.56 -11.16 -18.12
CA ASP A 149 8.37 -10.73 -19.27
C ASP A 149 8.62 -9.22 -19.26
N LEU A 150 7.63 -8.45 -18.73
CA LEU A 150 7.68 -7.00 -18.63
C LEU A 150 7.25 -6.56 -17.23
N VAL A 151 7.93 -5.53 -16.69
CA VAL A 151 7.57 -4.89 -15.42
C VAL A 151 7.50 -3.38 -15.64
N TYR A 152 6.35 -2.79 -15.31
CA TYR A 152 6.13 -1.34 -15.40
C TYR A 152 5.93 -0.75 -14.00
N LEU A 153 6.76 0.24 -13.67
CA LEU A 153 6.84 0.89 -12.37
C LEU A 153 6.31 2.32 -12.45
N PRO A 154 5.73 2.87 -11.38
CA PRO A 154 5.22 4.24 -11.37
C PRO A 154 6.32 5.30 -11.44
N GLU A 155 7.57 4.91 -11.17
CA GLU A 155 8.75 5.80 -11.24
C GLU A 155 9.24 6.06 -12.67
N VAL A 156 8.66 5.38 -13.65
CA VAL A 156 9.07 5.47 -15.07
C VAL A 156 7.85 5.86 -15.89
N ASP A 157 8.01 6.89 -16.72
CA ASP A 157 6.97 7.34 -17.64
C ASP A 157 6.49 6.17 -18.51
N PHE A 158 5.18 5.99 -18.57
CA PHE A 158 4.55 4.92 -19.32
C PHE A 158 4.27 5.38 -20.75
N ASP A 159 4.69 4.58 -21.71
CA ASP A 159 4.43 4.79 -23.14
C ASP A 159 3.61 3.63 -23.70
N MET A 160 2.38 3.92 -24.13
CA MET A 160 1.44 2.93 -24.64
C MET A 160 1.92 2.29 -25.94
N ASP A 161 2.50 3.05 -26.83
CA ASP A 161 2.97 2.51 -28.13
C ASP A 161 4.16 1.56 -27.93
N LYS A 162 5.06 1.93 -27.04
CA LYS A 162 6.18 1.06 -26.62
C LYS A 162 5.67 -0.19 -25.92
N PHE A 163 4.71 -0.05 -25.02
CA PHE A 163 4.07 -1.19 -24.33
C PHE A 163 3.50 -2.19 -25.34
N LEU A 164 2.68 -1.72 -26.29
CA LEU A 164 2.08 -2.56 -27.31
C LEU A 164 3.14 -3.24 -28.21
N ALA A 165 4.18 -2.52 -28.58
CA ALA A 165 5.27 -3.07 -29.37
C ALA A 165 6.07 -4.15 -28.61
N ASP A 166 6.33 -3.95 -27.32
CA ASP A 166 7.03 -4.93 -26.49
C ASP A 166 6.19 -6.19 -26.28
N VAL A 167 4.90 -6.04 -25.99
CA VAL A 167 3.96 -7.17 -25.84
C VAL A 167 3.86 -7.96 -27.15
N ASP A 168 3.69 -7.29 -28.30
CA ASP A 168 3.60 -7.95 -29.60
C ASP A 168 4.89 -8.73 -29.95
N ARG A 169 6.04 -8.13 -29.70
CA ARG A 169 7.34 -8.78 -29.89
C ARG A 169 7.47 -10.06 -29.05
N ILE A 170 7.20 -9.96 -27.75
CA ILE A 170 7.33 -11.11 -26.84
C ILE A 170 6.30 -12.19 -27.16
N TYR A 171 5.07 -11.79 -27.48
CA TYR A 171 4.03 -12.73 -27.86
C TYR A 171 4.39 -13.51 -29.13
N LYS A 172 4.96 -12.84 -30.15
CA LYS A 172 5.45 -13.50 -31.37
C LYS A 172 6.60 -14.46 -31.13
N GLU A 173 7.49 -14.12 -30.18
CA GLU A 173 8.65 -14.95 -29.83
C GLU A 173 8.28 -16.18 -29.01
N LYS A 174 7.35 -16.03 -28.03
CA LYS A 174 7.09 -17.05 -27.00
C LYS A 174 5.68 -17.66 -27.06
N GLY A 175 4.75 -17.08 -27.84
CA GLY A 175 3.36 -17.47 -27.87
C GLY A 175 2.55 -16.99 -26.65
N ASN A 176 3.18 -16.33 -25.69
CA ASN A 176 2.52 -15.74 -24.52
C ASN A 176 3.33 -14.55 -24.03
N CYS A 177 2.70 -13.67 -23.24
CA CYS A 177 3.38 -12.55 -22.59
C CYS A 177 2.77 -12.31 -21.21
N MET A 178 3.63 -12.21 -20.20
CA MET A 178 3.22 -11.89 -18.84
C MET A 178 3.77 -10.53 -18.44
N VAL A 179 2.87 -9.67 -18.00
CA VAL A 179 3.19 -8.29 -17.60
C VAL A 179 2.84 -8.09 -16.14
N ALA A 180 3.75 -7.53 -15.37
CA ALA A 180 3.49 -6.97 -14.05
C ALA A 180 3.45 -5.44 -14.17
N VAL A 181 2.37 -4.82 -13.71
CA VAL A 181 2.17 -3.38 -13.83
C VAL A 181 1.73 -2.78 -12.50
N SER A 182 2.35 -1.67 -12.11
CA SER A 182 1.87 -0.92 -10.95
C SER A 182 0.57 -0.18 -11.26
N GLU A 183 -0.34 -0.11 -10.28
CA GLU A 183 -1.57 0.72 -10.37
C GLU A 183 -1.27 2.22 -10.57
N GLY A 184 -0.04 2.65 -10.35
CA GLY A 184 0.38 4.04 -10.39
C GLY A 184 1.08 4.48 -11.68
N ILE A 185 1.09 3.66 -12.74
CA ILE A 185 1.66 4.08 -14.05
C ILE A 185 0.85 5.24 -14.64
N HIS A 186 1.51 6.19 -15.29
CA HIS A 186 0.92 7.38 -15.91
C HIS A 186 1.75 7.88 -17.08
#